data_7693dc41b5496b3d326d6d3278126ab8
#
_entry.id   7693dc41b5496b3d326d6d3278126ab8
#
_cell.length_a   1.000
_cell.length_b   1.000
_cell.length_c   1.000
_cell.angle_alpha   90.00
_cell.angle_beta   90.00
_cell.angle_gamma   90.00
#
_symmetry.space_group_name_H-M   'P 1'
#
loop_
_entity.id
_entity.type
_entity.pdbx_description
1 polymer ?
#
loop_
_entity_poly.entity_id
_entity_poly.type
_entity_poly.pdbx_seq_one_letter_code
_entity_poly.pdbx_strand_id
1 'polypeptide(L)'
;MGQANAYFQFVIKEHATYIKLFPAALEGNVIEIGELTEYLERHGCPDYNLKELVAAINSNEMTEIMVGDIYPIQINEEMSVTVSADAMEAVCRFYPAAGGTNMNVQEILRDLTAKGVKAGVDQDEILKFFQDRAYCTDFVLAKGKKPVDGQDARIEYYFNTDVDLKPKKNEDGSVDYRELNVISYIKEGDLLAKLFPEDRGIKGYDVQGREIKPKQVRSLQ
;
A
#
# COMPACT_ATOMS: atom_id res chain seq x y z
N MET A 1 -24.91 -3.77 3.63
CA MET A 1 -24.46 -3.80 5.03
C MET A 1 -24.27 -2.35 5.45
N GLY A 2 -24.66 -1.94 6.65
CA GLY A 2 -24.44 -0.56 7.09
C GLY A 2 -22.95 -0.27 7.26
N GLN A 3 -22.59 1.02 7.17
CA GLN A 3 -21.22 1.47 7.40
C GLN A 3 -20.73 1.06 8.79
N ALA A 4 -19.53 0.46 8.88
CA ALA A 4 -18.98 -0.01 10.16
C ALA A 4 -18.31 1.11 10.96
N ASN A 5 -17.57 2.01 10.29
CA ASN A 5 -16.85 3.12 10.91
C ASN A 5 -17.78 4.29 11.26
N ALA A 6 -17.44 5.01 12.31
CA ALA A 6 -18.05 6.30 12.58
C ALA A 6 -17.73 7.28 11.45
N TYR A 7 -18.64 8.21 11.19
CA TYR A 7 -18.42 9.28 10.23
C TYR A 7 -19.16 10.54 10.66
N PHE A 8 -18.88 11.63 10.00
CA PHE A 8 -19.52 12.91 10.25
C PHE A 8 -20.01 13.53 8.94
N GLN A 9 -21.01 14.37 9.07
CA GLN A 9 -21.62 15.08 7.95
C GLN A 9 -22.05 16.47 8.38
N PHE A 10 -21.82 17.48 7.56
CA PHE A 10 -22.44 18.77 7.78
C PHE A 10 -23.96 18.70 7.61
N VAL A 11 -24.66 19.37 8.49
CA VAL A 11 -26.11 19.61 8.40
C VAL A 11 -26.34 21.11 8.39
N ILE A 12 -26.86 21.59 7.27
CA ILE A 12 -27.08 23.00 7.02
C ILE A 12 -28.55 23.31 7.33
N LYS A 13 -28.79 24.15 8.32
CA LYS A 13 -30.12 24.63 8.72
C LYS A 13 -30.24 26.11 8.41
N GLU A 14 -31.47 26.66 8.43
CA GLU A 14 -31.76 28.04 7.99
C GLU A 14 -30.90 29.11 8.65
N HIS A 15 -30.37 28.88 9.85
CA HIS A 15 -29.67 29.91 10.64
C HIS A 15 -28.29 29.47 11.17
N ALA A 16 -27.87 28.21 10.97
CA ALA A 16 -26.62 27.75 11.49
C ALA A 16 -26.13 26.47 10.78
N THR A 17 -24.83 26.22 10.87
CA THR A 17 -24.19 24.99 10.40
C THR A 17 -23.91 24.08 11.59
N TYR A 18 -24.30 22.83 11.44
CA TYR A 18 -24.08 21.78 12.41
C TYR A 18 -23.20 20.70 11.82
N ILE A 19 -22.47 20.03 12.70
CA ILE A 19 -21.83 18.75 12.36
C ILE A 19 -22.61 17.62 13.04
N LYS A 20 -23.05 16.66 12.26
CA LYS A 20 -23.71 15.47 12.74
C LYS A 20 -22.73 14.34 12.77
N LEU A 21 -22.57 13.73 13.95
CA LEU A 21 -21.71 12.59 14.19
C LEU A 21 -22.55 11.31 14.16
N PHE A 22 -22.08 10.32 13.41
CA PHE A 22 -22.69 9.00 13.33
C PHE A 22 -21.78 8.00 14.02
N PRO A 23 -22.31 7.22 14.97
CA PRO A 23 -21.50 6.30 15.76
C PRO A 23 -20.94 5.15 14.93
N ALA A 24 -19.81 4.58 15.40
CA ALA A 24 -19.29 3.35 14.86
C ALA A 24 -20.15 2.14 15.25
N ALA A 25 -20.23 1.14 14.38
CA ALA A 25 -20.69 -0.19 14.77
C ALA A 25 -19.66 -0.89 15.70
N LEU A 26 -20.01 -2.05 16.25
CA LEU A 26 -19.20 -2.75 17.27
C LEU A 26 -17.72 -2.98 16.91
N GLU A 27 -17.40 -3.11 15.63
CA GLU A 27 -16.02 -3.34 15.14
C GLU A 27 -15.49 -2.16 14.32
N GLY A 28 -16.20 -1.04 14.30
CA GLY A 28 -15.84 0.15 13.52
C GLY A 28 -14.90 1.07 14.26
N ASN A 29 -14.12 1.83 13.50
CA ASN A 29 -13.26 2.88 14.03
C ASN A 29 -14.09 4.11 14.43
N VAL A 30 -13.70 4.75 15.52
CA VAL A 30 -14.27 6.03 15.96
C VAL A 30 -13.71 7.18 15.14
N ILE A 31 -14.39 8.34 15.18
CA ILE A 31 -13.91 9.57 14.55
C ILE A 31 -12.64 10.03 15.27
N GLU A 32 -11.60 10.35 14.50
CA GLU A 32 -10.40 11.01 15.03
C GLU A 32 -10.67 12.52 15.16
N ILE A 33 -10.46 13.07 16.37
CA ILE A 33 -10.74 14.50 16.63
C ILE A 33 -9.91 15.42 15.73
N GLY A 34 -8.67 15.05 15.40
CA GLY A 34 -7.80 15.83 14.51
C GLY A 34 -8.37 15.90 13.09
N GLU A 35 -8.88 14.80 12.56
CA GLU A 35 -9.53 14.76 11.25
C GLU A 35 -10.78 15.66 11.21
N LEU A 36 -11.61 15.56 12.24
CA LEU A 36 -12.83 16.37 12.34
C LEU A 36 -12.53 17.87 12.43
N THR A 37 -11.57 18.27 13.26
CA THR A 37 -11.21 19.68 13.42
C THR A 37 -10.57 20.25 12.16
N GLU A 38 -9.68 19.52 11.49
CA GLU A 38 -9.10 19.92 10.20
C GLU A 38 -10.21 20.09 9.13
N TYR A 39 -11.17 19.18 9.12
CA TYR A 39 -12.31 19.26 8.20
C TYR A 39 -13.16 20.52 8.45
N LEU A 40 -13.48 20.82 9.72
CA LEU A 40 -14.24 22.01 10.10
C LEU A 40 -13.50 23.30 9.74
N GLU A 41 -12.21 23.39 10.04
CA GLU A 41 -11.38 24.56 9.74
C GLU A 41 -11.27 24.81 8.22
N ARG A 42 -11.08 23.75 7.44
CA ARG A 42 -11.00 23.81 5.97
C ARG A 42 -12.30 24.33 5.34
N HIS A 43 -13.44 24.04 5.99
CA HIS A 43 -14.75 24.53 5.54
C HIS A 43 -15.19 25.85 6.21
N GLY A 44 -14.27 26.54 6.87
CA GLY A 44 -14.53 27.87 7.42
C GLY A 44 -15.37 27.87 8.71
N CYS A 45 -15.36 26.77 9.45
CA CYS A 45 -16.01 26.62 10.76
C CYS A 45 -14.97 26.45 11.88
N PRO A 46 -14.12 27.46 12.19
CA PRO A 46 -13.08 27.34 13.20
C PRO A 46 -13.58 27.52 14.65
N ASP A 47 -14.79 28.07 14.85
CA ASP A 47 -15.32 28.50 16.16
C ASP A 47 -16.09 27.35 16.88
N TYR A 48 -15.62 26.12 16.75
CA TYR A 48 -16.23 24.96 17.40
C TYR A 48 -15.80 24.81 18.87
N ASN A 49 -16.65 24.19 19.69
CA ASN A 49 -16.32 23.84 21.06
C ASN A 49 -15.62 22.46 21.11
N LEU A 50 -14.27 22.45 21.22
CA LEU A 50 -13.48 21.22 21.24
C LEU A 50 -13.90 20.22 22.34
N LYS A 51 -14.27 20.71 23.53
CA LYS A 51 -14.69 19.82 24.64
C LYS A 51 -16.01 19.11 24.30
N GLU A 52 -16.91 19.81 23.65
CA GLU A 52 -18.21 19.26 23.25
C GLU A 52 -18.04 18.21 22.13
N LEU A 53 -17.17 18.48 21.14
CA LEU A 53 -16.84 17.53 20.08
C LEU A 53 -16.22 16.25 20.65
N VAL A 54 -15.23 16.38 21.55
CA VAL A 54 -14.60 15.22 22.19
C VAL A 54 -15.59 14.41 23.03
N ALA A 55 -16.46 15.07 23.78
CA ALA A 55 -17.50 14.40 24.58
C ALA A 55 -18.49 13.63 23.69
N ALA A 56 -18.90 14.22 22.57
CA ALA A 56 -19.80 13.58 21.62
C ALA A 56 -19.16 12.38 20.89
N ILE A 57 -17.90 12.50 20.48
CA ILE A 57 -17.17 11.35 19.90
C ILE A 57 -17.07 10.20 20.90
N ASN A 58 -16.74 10.50 22.15
CA ASN A 58 -16.57 9.49 23.21
C ASN A 58 -17.88 8.82 23.62
N SER A 59 -19.03 9.50 23.47
CA SER A 59 -20.34 8.90 23.75
C SER A 59 -20.71 7.80 22.76
N ASN A 60 -20.12 7.82 21.58
CA ASN A 60 -20.45 6.95 20.45
C ASN A 60 -21.96 6.91 20.15
N GLU A 61 -22.63 8.05 20.33
CA GLU A 61 -24.04 8.23 20.03
C GLU A 61 -24.22 9.20 18.87
N MET A 62 -25.34 9.07 18.17
CA MET A 62 -25.70 10.03 17.13
C MET A 62 -25.93 11.40 17.76
N THR A 63 -25.08 12.35 17.46
CA THR A 63 -25.11 13.70 18.04
C THR A 63 -24.99 14.76 16.94
N GLU A 64 -25.63 15.89 17.14
CA GLU A 64 -25.58 17.03 16.26
C GLU A 64 -25.11 18.26 17.05
N ILE A 65 -24.01 18.88 16.61
CA ILE A 65 -23.35 19.97 17.32
C ILE A 65 -23.29 21.19 16.39
N MET A 66 -23.67 22.35 16.88
CA MET A 66 -23.55 23.61 16.17
C MET A 66 -22.08 24.00 16.06
N VAL A 67 -21.61 24.30 14.84
CA VAL A 67 -20.20 24.60 14.54
C VAL A 67 -20.00 25.97 13.87
N GLY A 68 -21.08 26.70 13.66
CA GLY A 68 -21.00 28.08 13.13
C GLY A 68 -22.34 28.68 12.79
N ASP A 69 -22.36 30.02 12.72
CA ASP A 69 -23.51 30.82 12.33
C ASP A 69 -23.54 31.08 10.80
N ILE A 70 -22.79 30.31 10.03
CA ILE A 70 -22.56 30.56 8.62
C ILE A 70 -23.76 30.10 7.81
N TYR A 71 -24.20 30.93 6.87
CA TYR A 71 -25.20 30.58 5.88
C TYR A 71 -24.75 29.40 4.99
N PRO A 72 -25.69 28.55 4.54
CA PRO A 72 -25.40 27.31 3.89
C PRO A 72 -24.60 27.49 2.61
N ILE A 73 -23.32 27.18 2.65
CA ILE A 73 -22.55 26.86 1.47
C ILE A 73 -22.84 25.40 1.15
N GLN A 74 -23.29 25.14 -0.07
CA GLN A 74 -23.41 23.75 -0.55
C GLN A 74 -22.02 23.10 -0.51
N ILE A 75 -21.88 22.02 0.26
CA ILE A 75 -20.64 21.25 0.35
C ILE A 75 -20.81 20.02 -0.52
N ASN A 76 -19.98 19.88 -1.53
CA ASN A 76 -19.95 18.71 -2.38
C ASN A 76 -19.26 17.53 -1.63
N GLU A 77 -19.57 16.31 -2.04
CA GLU A 77 -18.79 15.14 -1.63
C GLU A 77 -17.32 15.37 -2.03
N GLU A 78 -16.41 15.12 -1.14
CA GLU A 78 -14.98 15.33 -1.38
C GLU A 78 -14.15 14.13 -0.98
N MET A 79 -12.93 14.06 -1.51
CA MET A 79 -11.99 12.99 -1.25
C MET A 79 -10.65 13.57 -0.83
N SER A 80 -10.10 13.09 0.29
CA SER A 80 -8.69 13.27 0.61
C SER A 80 -7.86 12.14 0.01
N VAL A 81 -6.67 12.46 -0.47
CA VAL A 81 -5.72 11.49 -1.04
C VAL A 81 -4.40 11.61 -0.32
N THR A 82 -3.94 10.51 0.26
CA THR A 82 -2.64 10.38 0.89
C THR A 82 -1.83 9.32 0.16
N VAL A 83 -0.66 9.70 -0.34
CA VAL A 83 0.30 8.77 -0.95
C VAL A 83 1.28 8.34 0.11
N SER A 84 1.52 7.03 0.23
CA SER A 84 2.50 6.47 1.18
C SER A 84 3.90 7.00 0.91
N ALA A 85 4.76 7.03 1.95
CA ALA A 85 6.11 7.57 1.85
C ALA A 85 6.98 6.85 0.81
N ASP A 86 6.74 5.56 0.59
CA ASP A 86 7.39 4.75 -0.45
C ASP A 86 6.70 4.83 -1.82
N ALA A 87 5.62 5.62 -1.90
CA ALA A 87 4.77 5.76 -3.08
C ALA A 87 4.19 4.44 -3.62
N MET A 88 4.06 3.43 -2.77
CA MET A 88 3.49 2.13 -3.17
C MET A 88 1.99 2.05 -3.04
N GLU A 89 1.37 2.95 -2.29
CA GLU A 89 -0.08 2.99 -2.11
C GLU A 89 -0.60 4.43 -2.13
N ALA A 90 -1.81 4.61 -2.67
CA ALA A 90 -2.59 5.82 -2.50
C ALA A 90 -3.87 5.48 -1.73
N VAL A 91 -3.95 6.00 -0.51
CA VAL A 91 -5.08 5.83 0.38
C VAL A 91 -5.99 7.04 0.24
N CYS A 92 -7.26 6.78 0.03
CA CYS A 92 -8.29 7.79 -0.16
C CYS A 92 -9.36 7.67 0.92
N ARG A 93 -9.86 8.81 1.39
CA ARG A 93 -10.93 8.89 2.38
C ARG A 93 -11.97 9.87 1.89
N PHE A 94 -13.23 9.47 1.93
CA PHE A 94 -14.34 10.24 1.40
C PHE A 94 -15.15 10.89 2.51
N TYR A 95 -15.66 12.10 2.22
CA TYR A 95 -16.50 12.87 3.11
C TYR A 95 -17.82 13.21 2.43
N PRO A 96 -18.97 13.06 3.12
CA PRO A 96 -20.28 13.18 2.52
C PRO A 96 -20.62 14.60 2.11
N ALA A 97 -21.39 14.74 1.06
CA ALA A 97 -21.95 16.01 0.65
C ALA A 97 -22.96 16.54 1.68
N ALA A 98 -23.08 17.88 1.76
CA ALA A 98 -24.14 18.57 2.49
C ALA A 98 -24.80 19.61 1.58
N GLY A 99 -25.92 19.24 0.97
CA GLY A 99 -26.64 20.08 0.00
C GLY A 99 -25.98 20.24 -1.36
N GLY A 100 -24.78 19.69 -1.56
CA GLY A 100 -24.02 19.67 -2.80
C GLY A 100 -24.20 18.40 -3.60
N THR A 101 -23.29 18.15 -4.56
CA THR A 101 -23.30 17.00 -5.46
C THR A 101 -22.38 15.90 -4.95
N ASN A 102 -22.73 14.67 -5.27
CA ASN A 102 -21.86 13.51 -5.04
C ASN A 102 -20.79 13.41 -6.13
N MET A 103 -19.61 12.93 -5.78
CA MET A 103 -18.51 12.65 -6.73
C MET A 103 -18.88 11.53 -7.69
N ASN A 104 -18.34 11.63 -8.88
CA ASN A 104 -18.38 10.60 -9.90
C ASN A 104 -16.96 10.00 -10.12
N VAL A 105 -16.89 8.90 -10.89
CA VAL A 105 -15.61 8.22 -11.18
C VAL A 105 -14.58 9.14 -11.82
N GLN A 106 -14.99 10.04 -12.69
CA GLN A 106 -14.08 10.96 -13.40
C GLN A 106 -13.46 11.98 -12.46
N GLU A 107 -14.24 12.47 -11.50
CA GLU A 107 -13.75 13.39 -10.46
C GLU A 107 -12.74 12.69 -9.54
N ILE A 108 -13.00 11.44 -9.12
CA ILE A 108 -12.06 10.64 -8.35
C ILE A 108 -10.74 10.48 -9.13
N LEU A 109 -10.79 10.09 -10.39
CA LEU A 109 -9.60 9.91 -11.22
C LEU A 109 -8.83 11.22 -11.44
N ARG A 110 -9.54 12.33 -11.61
CA ARG A 110 -8.94 13.67 -11.72
C ARG A 110 -8.19 14.04 -10.44
N ASP A 111 -8.82 13.82 -9.28
CA ASP A 111 -8.24 14.18 -7.99
C ASP A 111 -7.04 13.29 -7.63
N LEU A 112 -7.09 11.98 -7.95
CA LEU A 112 -5.94 11.08 -7.88
C LEU A 112 -4.78 11.60 -8.74
N THR A 113 -5.08 11.99 -9.99
CA THR A 113 -4.07 12.52 -10.91
C THR A 113 -3.49 13.83 -10.40
N ALA A 114 -4.29 14.73 -9.86
CA ALA A 114 -3.85 15.99 -9.26
C ALA A 114 -2.90 15.77 -8.07
N LYS A 115 -3.06 14.68 -7.34
CA LYS A 115 -2.16 14.25 -6.26
C LYS A 115 -0.94 13.44 -6.72
N GLY A 116 -0.75 13.31 -8.05
CA GLY A 116 0.40 12.65 -8.65
C GLY A 116 0.26 11.14 -8.83
N VAL A 117 -0.92 10.56 -8.59
CA VAL A 117 -1.20 9.14 -8.87
C VAL A 117 -1.40 8.96 -10.37
N LYS A 118 -0.54 8.15 -11.00
CA LYS A 118 -0.49 7.94 -12.46
C LYS A 118 -0.59 6.47 -12.87
N ALA A 119 -0.40 5.55 -11.92
CA ALA A 119 -0.37 4.12 -12.19
C ALA A 119 -1.02 3.33 -11.05
N GLY A 120 -1.44 2.10 -11.35
CA GLY A 120 -1.91 1.15 -10.36
C GLY A 120 -3.30 1.44 -9.77
N VAL A 121 -4.11 2.29 -10.43
CA VAL A 121 -5.47 2.60 -9.96
C VAL A 121 -6.33 1.34 -10.00
N ASP A 122 -6.98 1.06 -8.88
CA ASP A 122 -7.89 -0.07 -8.68
C ASP A 122 -9.34 0.37 -8.91
N GLN A 123 -9.91 -0.01 -10.05
CA GLN A 123 -11.27 0.35 -10.40
C GLN A 123 -12.30 -0.40 -9.55
N ASP A 124 -11.97 -1.60 -9.08
CA ASP A 124 -12.88 -2.39 -8.25
C ASP A 124 -13.06 -1.75 -6.86
N GLU A 125 -12.00 -1.20 -6.28
CA GLU A 125 -12.09 -0.45 -5.02
C GLU A 125 -12.87 0.87 -5.20
N ILE A 126 -12.77 1.54 -6.33
CA ILE A 126 -13.61 2.70 -6.66
C ILE A 126 -15.09 2.29 -6.73
N LEU A 127 -15.41 1.19 -7.41
CA LEU A 127 -16.78 0.68 -7.51
C LEU A 127 -17.34 0.26 -6.17
N LYS A 128 -16.52 -0.34 -5.31
CA LYS A 128 -16.89 -0.71 -3.94
C LYS A 128 -17.28 0.51 -3.12
N PHE A 129 -16.53 1.62 -3.19
CA PHE A 129 -16.95 2.86 -2.56
C PHE A 129 -18.34 3.32 -3.04
N PHE A 130 -18.62 3.26 -4.35
CA PHE A 130 -19.95 3.64 -4.87
C PHE A 130 -21.08 2.72 -4.41
N GLN A 131 -20.79 1.45 -4.13
CA GLN A 131 -21.78 0.50 -3.62
C GLN A 131 -22.09 0.72 -2.13
N ASP A 132 -21.03 0.93 -1.33
CA ASP A 132 -21.16 0.96 0.13
C ASP A 132 -21.31 2.38 0.68
N ARG A 133 -20.81 3.41 -0.03
CA ARG A 133 -20.74 4.82 0.41
C ARG A 133 -20.20 4.94 1.83
N ALA A 134 -19.13 4.19 2.14
CA ALA A 134 -18.51 4.20 3.46
C ALA A 134 -17.62 5.44 3.62
N TYR A 135 -18.13 6.46 4.32
CA TYR A 135 -17.42 7.71 4.59
C TYR A 135 -16.44 7.57 5.76
N CYS A 136 -15.47 8.47 5.86
CA CYS A 136 -14.41 8.47 6.87
C CYS A 136 -13.73 7.10 7.00
N THR A 137 -13.64 6.38 5.88
CA THR A 137 -13.05 5.04 5.76
C THR A 137 -11.96 5.06 4.71
N ASP A 138 -10.87 4.37 5.00
CA ASP A 138 -9.73 4.28 4.09
C ASP A 138 -10.00 3.29 2.97
N PHE A 139 -9.82 3.75 1.74
CA PHE A 139 -9.83 2.95 0.52
C PHE A 139 -8.47 3.05 -0.15
N VAL A 140 -7.83 1.94 -0.45
CA VAL A 140 -6.57 1.93 -1.19
C VAL A 140 -6.89 1.93 -2.69
N LEU A 141 -7.04 3.13 -3.26
CA LEU A 141 -7.47 3.30 -4.65
C LEU A 141 -6.35 3.13 -5.68
N ALA A 142 -5.09 3.09 -5.27
CA ALA A 142 -4.01 2.74 -6.18
C ALA A 142 -2.89 1.99 -5.45
N LYS A 143 -2.31 0.99 -6.15
CA LYS A 143 -1.19 0.19 -5.67
C LYS A 143 -0.08 0.10 -6.70
N GLY A 144 1.15 0.32 -6.27
CA GLY A 144 2.35 0.03 -7.04
C GLY A 144 2.59 -1.48 -7.16
N LYS A 145 3.46 -1.86 -8.06
CA LYS A 145 3.92 -3.23 -8.24
C LYS A 145 5.37 -3.33 -7.84
N LYS A 146 5.68 -4.15 -6.84
CA LYS A 146 7.08 -4.41 -6.45
C LYS A 146 7.83 -5.13 -7.57
N PRO A 147 9.12 -4.84 -7.76
CA PRO A 147 9.94 -5.59 -8.71
C PRO A 147 10.10 -7.04 -8.24
N VAL A 148 10.29 -7.94 -9.17
CA VAL A 148 10.67 -9.32 -8.90
C VAL A 148 12.15 -9.46 -9.19
N ASP A 149 12.93 -9.80 -8.17
CA ASP A 149 14.38 -9.97 -8.32
C ASP A 149 14.68 -11.16 -9.23
N GLY A 150 15.72 -11.02 -10.03
CA GLY A 150 16.24 -12.07 -10.90
C GLY A 150 17.20 -13.02 -10.18
N GLN A 151 17.87 -13.84 -10.94
CA GLN A 151 18.86 -14.82 -10.45
C GLN A 151 20.19 -14.59 -11.17
N ASP A 152 21.28 -14.70 -10.43
CA ASP A 152 22.62 -14.66 -10.99
C ASP A 152 22.87 -15.82 -11.96
N ALA A 153 23.67 -15.58 -12.99
CA ALA A 153 24.18 -16.65 -13.82
C ALA A 153 24.99 -17.63 -12.95
N ARG A 154 24.81 -18.91 -13.18
CA ARG A 154 25.55 -19.96 -12.47
C ARG A 154 26.01 -21.06 -13.40
N ILE A 155 27.16 -21.64 -13.07
CA ILE A 155 27.65 -22.87 -13.71
C ILE A 155 27.48 -24.01 -12.72
N GLU A 156 26.85 -25.06 -13.16
CA GLU A 156 26.73 -26.30 -12.42
C GLU A 156 27.73 -27.32 -13.06
N TYR A 157 28.67 -27.78 -12.25
CA TYR A 157 29.69 -28.75 -12.66
C TYR A 157 29.23 -30.15 -12.33
N TYR A 158 29.40 -31.08 -13.26
CA TYR A 158 29.01 -32.50 -13.13
C TYR A 158 30.22 -33.42 -12.94
N PHE A 159 31.38 -32.84 -12.62
CA PHE A 159 32.58 -33.59 -12.22
C PHE A 159 33.02 -33.11 -10.83
N ASN A 160 33.80 -33.96 -10.16
CA ASN A 160 34.25 -33.62 -8.80
C ASN A 160 35.26 -32.49 -8.84
N THR A 161 34.87 -31.32 -8.30
CA THR A 161 35.72 -30.13 -8.21
C THR A 161 36.50 -30.06 -6.89
N ASP A 162 36.11 -30.85 -5.88
CA ASP A 162 36.77 -30.91 -4.58
C ASP A 162 37.82 -32.02 -4.59
N VAL A 163 39.02 -31.64 -4.96
CA VAL A 163 40.16 -32.53 -4.85
C VAL A 163 40.67 -32.46 -3.42
N ASP A 164 40.22 -33.39 -2.57
CA ASP A 164 40.79 -33.53 -1.22
C ASP A 164 42.20 -34.19 -1.34
N LEU A 165 43.20 -33.28 -1.38
CA LEU A 165 44.63 -33.70 -1.48
C LEU A 165 45.17 -34.25 -0.18
N LYS A 166 44.34 -34.56 0.82
CA LYS A 166 44.81 -35.18 2.07
C LYS A 166 45.02 -36.66 1.87
N PRO A 167 46.26 -37.13 1.89
CA PRO A 167 46.53 -38.53 1.80
C PRO A 167 45.97 -39.27 3.03
N LYS A 168 45.32 -40.40 2.84
CA LYS A 168 44.87 -41.24 3.96
C LYS A 168 46.09 -41.79 4.70
N LYS A 169 46.13 -41.54 6.01
CA LYS A 169 47.08 -42.23 6.90
C LYS A 169 46.56 -43.65 7.15
N ASN A 170 47.37 -44.64 6.86
CA ASN A 170 47.14 -46.02 7.27
C ASN A 170 47.32 -46.17 8.79
N GLU A 171 46.77 -47.23 9.36
CA GLU A 171 46.88 -47.51 10.81
C GLU A 171 48.34 -47.74 11.29
N ASP A 172 49.25 -48.05 10.37
CA ASP A 172 50.68 -48.21 10.60
C ASP A 172 51.49 -46.88 10.52
N GLY A 173 50.80 -45.76 10.29
CA GLY A 173 51.43 -44.43 10.18
C GLY A 173 52.03 -44.12 8.81
N SER A 174 51.98 -45.06 7.85
CA SER A 174 52.42 -44.80 6.46
C SER A 174 51.35 -43.98 5.73
N VAL A 175 51.79 -43.23 4.73
CA VAL A 175 50.93 -42.38 3.90
C VAL A 175 50.86 -42.96 2.51
N ASP A 176 49.71 -43.46 2.09
CA ASP A 176 49.51 -43.95 0.74
C ASP A 176 49.17 -42.82 -0.23
N TYR A 177 50.13 -42.46 -1.07
CA TYR A 177 49.97 -41.44 -2.13
C TYR A 177 49.32 -42.00 -3.41
N ARG A 178 49.05 -43.31 -3.50
CA ARG A 178 48.50 -43.96 -4.69
C ARG A 178 46.98 -43.95 -4.71
N GLU A 179 46.33 -43.76 -3.58
CA GLU A 179 44.87 -43.65 -3.45
C GLU A 179 44.38 -42.20 -3.42
N LEU A 180 45.11 -41.29 -4.01
CA LEU A 180 44.56 -39.98 -4.30
C LEU A 180 43.53 -40.19 -5.42
N ASN A 181 42.26 -40.30 -5.09
CA ASN A 181 41.12 -40.29 -6.04
C ASN A 181 41.02 -38.94 -6.76
N VAL A 182 42.13 -38.47 -7.35
CA VAL A 182 42.29 -37.16 -7.99
C VAL A 182 41.74 -37.15 -9.41
N ILE A 183 41.47 -38.33 -10.00
CA ILE A 183 41.11 -38.42 -11.40
C ILE A 183 39.65 -38.84 -11.52
N SER A 184 38.78 -37.90 -11.78
CA SER A 184 37.44 -38.18 -12.32
C SER A 184 37.60 -38.65 -13.76
N TYR A 185 37.31 -39.90 -14.04
CA TYR A 185 37.31 -40.40 -15.41
C TYR A 185 36.15 -39.81 -16.17
N ILE A 186 36.44 -38.93 -17.13
CA ILE A 186 35.51 -38.35 -18.05
C ILE A 186 35.58 -39.08 -19.38
N LYS A 187 34.43 -39.45 -19.93
CA LYS A 187 34.31 -40.08 -21.23
C LYS A 187 33.85 -39.09 -22.28
N GLU A 188 34.17 -39.34 -23.52
CA GLU A 188 33.67 -38.57 -24.66
C GLU A 188 32.13 -38.63 -24.66
N GLY A 189 31.50 -37.44 -24.64
CA GLY A 189 30.04 -37.30 -24.56
C GLY A 189 29.48 -37.00 -23.14
N ASP A 190 30.33 -37.02 -22.10
CA ASP A 190 29.90 -36.66 -20.76
C ASP A 190 29.63 -35.16 -20.64
N LEU A 191 28.52 -34.79 -19.99
CA LEU A 191 28.22 -33.42 -19.67
C LEU A 191 29.07 -32.93 -18.49
N LEU A 192 30.01 -32.04 -18.74
CA LEU A 192 30.95 -31.57 -17.74
C LEU A 192 30.46 -30.38 -16.95
N ALA A 193 29.73 -29.47 -17.60
CA ALA A 193 29.17 -28.29 -16.97
C ALA A 193 27.92 -27.82 -17.72
N LYS A 194 27.02 -27.18 -17.00
CA LYS A 194 25.83 -26.55 -17.55
C LYS A 194 25.79 -25.10 -17.10
N LEU A 195 25.74 -24.19 -18.05
CA LEU A 195 25.53 -22.77 -17.79
C LEU A 195 24.04 -22.49 -17.68
N PHE A 196 23.64 -21.89 -16.59
CA PHE A 196 22.33 -21.27 -16.39
C PHE A 196 22.55 -19.76 -16.53
N PRO A 197 21.99 -19.13 -17.57
CA PRO A 197 22.12 -17.68 -17.76
C PRO A 197 21.43 -16.92 -16.64
N GLU A 198 21.81 -15.66 -16.47
CA GLU A 198 21.13 -14.76 -15.53
C GLU A 198 19.67 -14.53 -15.93
N ASP A 199 18.82 -14.46 -14.94
CA ASP A 199 17.46 -13.90 -15.06
C ASP A 199 17.47 -12.47 -14.51
N ARG A 200 17.12 -11.49 -15.34
CA ARG A 200 17.13 -10.07 -14.95
C ARG A 200 15.96 -9.65 -14.08
N GLY A 201 15.03 -10.57 -13.81
CA GLY A 201 13.83 -10.28 -13.05
C GLY A 201 12.83 -9.38 -13.80
N ILE A 202 11.84 -8.92 -13.07
CA ILE A 202 10.75 -8.08 -13.61
C ILE A 202 10.76 -6.74 -12.90
N LYS A 203 10.74 -5.65 -13.67
CA LYS A 203 10.61 -4.30 -13.12
C LYS A 203 9.24 -4.09 -12.47
N GLY A 204 9.23 -3.34 -11.38
CA GLY A 204 8.03 -2.83 -10.74
C GLY A 204 7.76 -1.38 -11.10
N TYR A 205 6.74 -0.81 -10.49
CA TYR A 205 6.41 0.61 -10.58
C TYR A 205 5.70 1.07 -9.31
N ASP A 206 5.82 2.34 -8.98
CA ASP A 206 5.07 2.98 -7.90
C ASP A 206 3.78 3.64 -8.42
N VAL A 207 2.94 4.14 -7.52
CA VAL A 207 1.67 4.79 -7.90
C VAL A 207 1.88 6.10 -8.66
N GLN A 208 3.07 6.70 -8.62
CA GLN A 208 3.42 7.89 -9.40
C GLN A 208 3.91 7.56 -10.81
N GLY A 209 3.98 6.26 -11.16
CA GLY A 209 4.42 5.76 -12.45
C GLY A 209 5.95 5.69 -12.60
N ARG A 210 6.71 5.80 -11.50
CA ARG A 210 8.18 5.65 -11.53
C ARG A 210 8.53 4.17 -11.54
N GLU A 211 9.44 3.80 -12.44
CA GLU A 211 9.94 2.43 -12.55
C GLU A 211 10.81 2.07 -11.33
N ILE A 212 10.57 0.90 -10.77
CA ILE A 212 11.37 0.30 -9.70
C ILE A 212 12.13 -0.88 -10.30
N LYS A 213 13.47 -0.78 -10.31
CA LYS A 213 14.33 -1.83 -10.85
C LYS A 213 14.49 -2.97 -9.86
N PRO A 214 14.56 -4.24 -10.34
CA PRO A 214 14.98 -5.36 -9.53
C PRO A 214 16.46 -5.22 -9.14
N LYS A 215 16.91 -6.04 -8.20
CA LYS A 215 18.34 -6.11 -7.86
C LYS A 215 19.17 -6.47 -9.08
N GLN A 216 20.35 -5.87 -9.15
CA GLN A 216 21.29 -6.14 -10.22
C GLN A 216 21.83 -7.57 -10.07
N VAL A 217 21.76 -8.34 -11.14
CA VAL A 217 22.26 -9.73 -11.21
C VAL A 217 23.64 -9.79 -11.86
N ARG A 218 24.42 -10.80 -11.52
CA ARG A 218 25.75 -11.06 -12.07
C ARG A 218 25.62 -11.92 -13.32
N SER A 219 26.23 -11.44 -14.41
CA SER A 219 26.46 -12.25 -15.61
C SER A 219 27.84 -12.92 -15.50
N LEU A 220 27.96 -14.17 -15.98
CA LEU A 220 29.22 -14.82 -16.19
C LEU A 220 29.69 -14.47 -17.61
N GLN A 221 30.81 -13.77 -17.70
CA GLN A 221 31.52 -13.50 -18.98
C GLN A 221 32.50 -14.61 -19.24
#